data_029c112a8765d57f9b178e4377e9492f
#
_entry.id   029c112a8765d57f9b178e4377e9492f
#
_cell.length_a   1.000
_cell.length_b   1.000
_cell.length_c   1.000
_cell.angle_alpha   90.00
_cell.angle_beta   90.00
_cell.angle_gamma   90.00
#
_symmetry.space_group_name_H-M   'P 1'
#
loop_
_entity.id
_entity.type
_entity.pdbx_description
1 polymer ?
#
loop_
_entity_poly.entity_id
_entity_poly.type
_entity_poly.pdbx_seq_one_letter_code
_entity_poly.pdbx_strand_id
1 'polypeptide(L)'
;MNTIPSEIHPLAEPLGISIPSLYLPASGIDLTRWAVVACDQYTSQPEYWNAVETLVGSAPSTLRLVLPEIYLEQPGTIPVSDRIDQINQSMADYLNRQILVEQAPGCMLVDRKTRLHPSRKGLILAIDLECYDFNPGNCRLTRATEGTVLDRIPPRQAIRKDALLELPHVQLLIDDPGHTVIEPLFAGFSQSQPVYDTVLMQDGGAVRGWAVSAGSPELAQALQA
;
A
#
# COMPACT_ATOMS: atom_id res chain seq x y z
N MET A 1 -1.01 -5.32 -22.97
CA MET A 1 -0.56 -4.09 -22.31
C MET A 1 -1.76 -3.21 -22.16
N ASN A 2 -2.42 -3.24 -21.01
CA ASN A 2 -3.48 -2.28 -20.72
C ASN A 2 -2.78 -0.96 -20.38
N THR A 3 -2.90 -0.02 -21.30
CA THR A 3 -2.56 1.37 -21.03
C THR A 3 -3.48 1.85 -19.92
N ILE A 4 -2.93 2.07 -18.74
CA ILE A 4 -3.57 2.82 -17.67
C ILE A 4 -4.00 4.15 -18.30
N PRO A 5 -5.29 4.53 -18.24
CA PRO A 5 -5.67 5.89 -18.60
C PRO A 5 -5.12 6.79 -17.49
N SER A 6 -3.90 7.22 -17.64
CA SER A 6 -3.34 8.26 -16.81
C SER A 6 -3.97 9.58 -17.28
N GLU A 7 -5.10 9.94 -16.75
CA GLU A 7 -5.35 11.36 -16.56
C GLU A 7 -4.34 11.80 -15.51
N ILE A 8 -3.09 12.00 -15.96
CA ILE A 8 -2.04 12.61 -15.15
C ILE A 8 -2.61 13.97 -14.79
N HIS A 9 -2.90 14.17 -13.51
CA HIS A 9 -3.26 15.50 -13.05
C HIS A 9 -2.11 16.43 -13.47
N PRO A 10 -2.35 17.51 -14.24
CA PRO A 10 -1.26 18.32 -14.82
C PRO A 10 -0.26 18.84 -13.78
N LEU A 11 -0.69 18.93 -12.53
CA LEU A 11 0.15 19.36 -11.40
C LEU A 11 1.02 18.24 -10.81
N ALA A 12 0.69 16.98 -11.09
CA ALA A 12 1.42 15.83 -10.53
C ALA A 12 2.68 15.48 -11.33
N GLU A 13 2.64 15.64 -12.65
CA GLU A 13 3.74 15.30 -13.55
C GLU A 13 5.06 16.01 -13.19
N PRO A 14 5.12 17.35 -12.92
CA PRO A 14 6.35 18.02 -12.52
C PRO A 14 6.92 17.51 -11.19
N LEU A 15 6.09 16.89 -10.33
CA LEU A 15 6.47 16.33 -9.04
C LEU A 15 6.95 14.87 -9.13
N GLY A 16 6.88 14.25 -10.31
CA GLY A 16 7.17 12.84 -10.48
C GLY A 16 6.13 11.94 -9.78
N ILE A 17 4.88 12.39 -9.72
CA ILE A 17 3.75 11.69 -9.10
C ILE A 17 2.71 11.40 -10.16
N SER A 18 1.99 10.29 -10.01
CA SER A 18 0.82 9.98 -10.83
C SER A 18 -0.33 9.45 -9.98
N ILE A 19 -1.53 9.54 -10.54
CA ILE A 19 -2.75 9.02 -9.92
C ILE A 19 -2.84 7.52 -10.21
N PRO A 20 -2.82 6.65 -9.18
CA PRO A 20 -2.87 5.21 -9.39
C PRO A 20 -4.27 4.71 -9.73
N SER A 21 -4.36 3.55 -10.37
CA SER A 21 -5.58 2.74 -10.33
C SER A 21 -5.69 2.10 -8.96
N LEU A 22 -6.77 2.36 -8.25
CA LEU A 22 -7.02 1.85 -6.92
C LEU A 22 -7.96 0.65 -6.95
N TYR A 23 -7.64 -0.39 -6.19
CA TYR A 23 -8.48 -1.53 -5.95
C TYR A 23 -8.77 -1.67 -4.46
N LEU A 24 -10.05 -1.76 -4.11
CA LEU A 24 -10.49 -1.96 -2.73
C LEU A 24 -11.21 -3.31 -2.59
N PRO A 25 -11.20 -3.91 -1.40
CA PRO A 25 -12.00 -5.10 -1.15
C PRO A 25 -13.48 -4.79 -1.36
N ALA A 26 -14.19 -5.73 -1.99
CA ALA A 26 -15.62 -5.61 -2.26
C ALA A 26 -16.42 -5.44 -0.97
N SER A 27 -17.60 -4.82 -1.10
CA SER A 27 -18.56 -4.73 0.00
C SER A 27 -18.89 -6.13 0.55
N GLY A 28 -18.84 -6.28 1.87
CA GLY A 28 -19.09 -7.56 2.55
C GLY A 28 -17.83 -8.39 2.83
N ILE A 29 -16.66 -7.98 2.36
CA ILE A 29 -15.40 -8.59 2.82
C ILE A 29 -15.13 -8.16 4.26
N ASP A 30 -14.84 -9.14 5.13
CA ASP A 30 -14.45 -8.91 6.52
C ASP A 30 -13.08 -8.26 6.60
N LEU A 31 -13.03 -6.95 6.80
CA LEU A 31 -11.79 -6.17 6.84
C LEU A 31 -10.88 -6.54 8.01
N THR A 32 -11.41 -7.11 9.09
CA THR A 32 -10.58 -7.56 10.22
C THR A 32 -9.75 -8.81 9.90
N ARG A 33 -10.19 -9.59 8.91
CA ARG A 33 -9.45 -10.73 8.34
C ARG A 33 -8.70 -10.36 7.05
N TRP A 34 -9.15 -9.31 6.40
CA TRP A 34 -8.54 -8.83 5.15
C TRP A 34 -7.20 -8.16 5.39
N ALA A 35 -7.15 -7.19 6.31
CA ALA A 35 -6.01 -6.31 6.48
C ALA A 35 -4.93 -6.92 7.40
N VAL A 36 -3.86 -7.42 6.80
CA VAL A 36 -2.71 -8.00 7.52
C VAL A 36 -1.64 -6.94 7.73
N VAL A 37 -1.06 -6.90 8.92
CA VAL A 37 0.10 -6.06 9.23
C VAL A 37 1.37 -6.81 8.83
N ALA A 38 1.87 -6.55 7.63
CA ALA A 38 3.08 -7.17 7.07
C ALA A 38 4.20 -6.12 6.98
N CYS A 39 4.75 -5.73 8.11
CA CYS A 39 5.80 -4.72 8.21
C CYS A 39 6.96 -5.22 9.07
N ASP A 40 8.02 -4.43 9.13
CA ASP A 40 9.26 -4.75 9.88
C ASP A 40 9.03 -5.13 11.34
N GLN A 41 7.89 -4.71 11.90
CA GLN A 41 7.49 -5.05 13.27
C GLN A 41 7.32 -6.56 13.49
N TYR A 42 7.00 -7.34 12.45
CA TYR A 42 6.67 -8.77 12.55
C TYR A 42 7.42 -9.65 11.55
N THR A 43 8.55 -9.20 11.02
CA THR A 43 9.25 -9.90 9.93
C THR A 43 9.58 -11.34 10.26
N SER A 44 10.12 -11.61 11.46
CA SER A 44 10.65 -12.92 11.87
C SER A 44 9.96 -13.48 13.12
N GLN A 45 8.64 -13.21 13.28
CA GLN A 45 7.89 -13.68 14.45
C GLN A 45 6.91 -14.81 14.06
N PRO A 46 7.29 -16.10 14.24
CA PRO A 46 6.45 -17.23 13.85
C PRO A 46 5.08 -17.22 14.54
N GLU A 47 5.04 -16.81 15.83
CA GLU A 47 3.80 -16.78 16.60
C GLU A 47 2.77 -15.80 16.01
N TYR A 48 3.25 -14.64 15.53
CA TYR A 48 2.41 -13.67 14.85
C TYR A 48 1.81 -14.29 13.58
N TRP A 49 2.63 -14.87 12.72
CA TRP A 49 2.17 -15.41 11.44
C TRP A 49 1.24 -16.62 11.61
N ASN A 50 1.50 -17.46 12.62
CA ASN A 50 0.60 -18.58 12.97
C ASN A 50 -0.78 -18.07 13.45
N ALA A 51 -0.79 -17.00 14.26
CA ALA A 51 -2.03 -16.37 14.70
C ALA A 51 -2.79 -15.72 13.52
N VAL A 52 -2.09 -15.07 12.61
CA VAL A 52 -2.65 -14.49 11.38
C VAL A 52 -3.26 -15.58 10.49
N GLU A 53 -2.54 -16.67 10.22
CA GLU A 53 -3.04 -17.80 9.42
C GLU A 53 -4.30 -18.42 10.05
N THR A 54 -4.30 -18.56 11.38
CA THR A 54 -5.46 -19.09 12.12
C THR A 54 -6.67 -18.17 12.01
N LEU A 55 -6.46 -16.86 12.17
CA LEU A 55 -7.55 -15.87 12.09
C LEU A 55 -8.11 -15.77 10.67
N VAL A 56 -7.24 -15.73 9.67
CA VAL A 56 -7.65 -15.61 8.26
C VAL A 56 -8.35 -16.88 7.79
N GLY A 57 -7.80 -18.06 8.10
CA GLY A 57 -8.35 -19.34 7.63
C GLY A 57 -8.49 -19.36 6.10
N SER A 58 -9.69 -19.65 5.60
CA SER A 58 -10.02 -19.65 4.17
C SER A 58 -10.59 -18.32 3.65
N ALA A 59 -10.70 -17.30 4.49
CA ALA A 59 -11.25 -16.01 4.08
C ALA A 59 -10.31 -15.29 3.09
N PRO A 60 -10.87 -14.47 2.18
CA PRO A 60 -10.08 -13.54 1.39
C PRO A 60 -9.27 -12.61 2.30
N SER A 61 -7.98 -12.44 1.97
CA SER A 61 -7.08 -11.62 2.80
C SER A 61 -5.86 -11.19 2.01
N THR A 62 -5.28 -10.05 2.38
CA THR A 62 -3.98 -9.61 1.87
C THR A 62 -2.84 -10.56 2.24
N LEU A 63 -3.03 -11.46 3.21
CA LEU A 63 -2.10 -12.56 3.50
C LEU A 63 -1.79 -13.42 2.26
N ARG A 64 -2.76 -13.58 1.34
CA ARG A 64 -2.58 -14.36 0.11
C ARG A 64 -1.90 -13.58 -1.02
N LEU A 65 -1.67 -12.29 -0.81
CA LEU A 65 -1.12 -11.35 -1.81
C LEU A 65 0.29 -10.89 -1.48
N VAL A 66 0.84 -11.29 -0.33
CA VAL A 66 2.18 -10.92 0.13
C VAL A 66 3.00 -12.14 0.48
N LEU A 67 4.32 -12.01 0.45
CA LEU A 67 5.25 -13.04 0.95
C LEU A 67 5.82 -12.58 2.30
N PRO A 68 5.34 -13.11 3.42
CA PRO A 68 5.95 -12.85 4.74
C PRO A 68 7.41 -13.28 4.77
N GLU A 69 8.29 -12.46 5.34
CA GLU A 69 9.73 -12.75 5.38
C GLU A 69 10.08 -14.03 6.15
N ILE A 70 9.24 -14.44 7.09
CA ILE A 70 9.42 -15.71 7.79
C ILE A 70 9.57 -16.90 6.83
N TYR A 71 8.91 -16.86 5.68
CA TYR A 71 8.98 -17.94 4.69
C TYR A 71 10.26 -17.88 3.84
N LEU A 72 11.03 -16.80 3.90
CA LEU A 72 12.37 -16.72 3.31
C LEU A 72 13.40 -17.37 4.24
N GLU A 73 13.24 -17.19 5.56
CA GLU A 73 14.12 -17.76 6.58
C GLU A 73 13.77 -19.23 6.88
N GLN A 74 12.47 -19.53 6.90
CA GLN A 74 11.92 -20.86 7.22
C GLN A 74 10.85 -21.25 6.19
N PRO A 75 11.26 -21.64 4.97
CA PRO A 75 10.31 -21.90 3.87
C PRO A 75 9.34 -23.05 4.15
N GLY A 76 9.67 -23.92 5.12
CA GLY A 76 8.85 -25.09 5.43
C GLY A 76 8.88 -26.10 4.28
N THR A 77 7.71 -26.70 3.98
CA THR A 77 7.55 -27.71 2.93
C THR A 77 7.26 -27.12 1.54
N ILE A 78 6.90 -25.82 1.46
CA ILE A 78 6.53 -25.15 0.21
C ILE A 78 7.72 -24.29 -0.24
N PRO A 79 8.30 -24.57 -1.43
CA PRO A 79 9.35 -23.72 -2.00
C PRO A 79 8.92 -22.26 -2.14
N VAL A 80 9.86 -21.34 -2.05
CA VAL A 80 9.59 -19.90 -2.21
C VAL A 80 9.04 -19.58 -3.60
N SER A 81 9.52 -20.26 -4.66
CA SER A 81 8.98 -20.14 -6.02
C SER A 81 7.49 -20.43 -6.07
N ASP A 82 7.08 -21.55 -5.47
CA ASP A 82 5.68 -21.98 -5.49
C ASP A 82 4.77 -21.03 -4.70
N ARG A 83 5.31 -20.41 -3.62
CA ARG A 83 4.61 -19.35 -2.89
C ARG A 83 4.41 -18.09 -3.74
N ILE A 84 5.42 -17.72 -4.51
CA ILE A 84 5.34 -16.57 -5.44
C ILE A 84 4.28 -16.83 -6.51
N ASP A 85 4.26 -18.03 -7.10
CA ASP A 85 3.25 -18.43 -8.08
C ASP A 85 1.84 -18.39 -7.46
N GLN A 86 1.68 -18.88 -6.23
CA GLN A 86 0.40 -18.81 -5.50
C GLN A 86 -0.05 -17.37 -5.22
N ILE A 87 0.87 -16.47 -4.90
CA ILE A 87 0.58 -15.04 -4.70
C ILE A 87 0.05 -14.43 -5.99
N ASN A 88 0.76 -14.62 -7.11
CA ASN A 88 0.35 -14.08 -8.40
C ASN A 88 -0.98 -14.69 -8.89
N GLN A 89 -1.18 -15.99 -8.67
CA GLN A 89 -2.46 -16.64 -8.94
C GLN A 89 -3.59 -16.06 -8.07
N SER A 90 -3.32 -15.78 -6.79
CA SER A 90 -4.31 -15.18 -5.88
C SER A 90 -4.67 -13.76 -6.30
N MET A 91 -3.71 -12.95 -6.80
CA MET A 91 -4.01 -11.63 -7.37
C MET A 91 -4.98 -11.73 -8.54
N ALA A 92 -4.71 -12.64 -9.48
CA ALA A 92 -5.59 -12.88 -10.63
C ALA A 92 -6.99 -13.36 -10.20
N ASP A 93 -7.05 -14.31 -9.25
CA ASP A 93 -8.33 -14.83 -8.73
C ASP A 93 -9.15 -13.74 -8.02
N TYR A 94 -8.51 -12.88 -7.23
CA TYR A 94 -9.20 -11.81 -6.52
C TYR A 94 -9.77 -10.74 -7.46
N LEU A 95 -9.08 -10.45 -8.55
CA LEU A 95 -9.59 -9.56 -9.59
C LEU A 95 -10.73 -10.21 -10.37
N ASN A 96 -10.56 -11.45 -10.83
CA ASN A 96 -11.55 -12.18 -11.63
C ASN A 96 -12.86 -12.43 -10.86
N ARG A 97 -12.78 -12.71 -9.57
CA ARG A 97 -13.93 -12.93 -8.67
C ARG A 97 -14.48 -11.65 -8.08
N GLN A 98 -13.95 -10.50 -8.45
CA GLN A 98 -14.35 -9.21 -7.90
C GLN A 98 -14.27 -9.14 -6.36
N ILE A 99 -13.32 -9.85 -5.77
CA ILE A 99 -12.95 -9.69 -4.35
C ILE A 99 -12.24 -8.35 -4.17
N LEU A 100 -11.43 -7.97 -5.15
CA LEU A 100 -10.88 -6.61 -5.33
C LEU A 100 -11.62 -5.95 -6.48
N VAL A 101 -12.12 -4.74 -6.23
CA VAL A 101 -12.93 -3.95 -7.16
C VAL A 101 -12.21 -2.65 -7.48
N GLU A 102 -12.05 -2.37 -8.77
CA GLU A 102 -11.47 -1.13 -9.25
C GLU A 102 -12.33 0.07 -8.84
N GLN A 103 -11.68 1.11 -8.38
CA GLN A 103 -12.30 2.37 -7.98
C GLN A 103 -12.18 3.40 -9.10
N ALA A 104 -12.95 4.48 -9.01
CA ALA A 104 -12.74 5.65 -9.87
C ALA A 104 -11.31 6.20 -9.68
N PRO A 105 -10.69 6.78 -10.73
CA PRO A 105 -9.35 7.35 -10.64
C PRO A 105 -9.22 8.35 -9.49
N GLY A 106 -8.21 8.14 -8.65
CA GLY A 106 -8.02 8.95 -7.45
C GLY A 106 -6.86 8.48 -6.59
N CYS A 107 -6.75 9.09 -5.43
CA CYS A 107 -5.81 8.77 -4.38
C CYS A 107 -6.53 8.27 -3.14
N MET A 108 -5.79 7.72 -2.18
CA MET A 108 -6.34 7.33 -0.89
C MET A 108 -5.68 8.12 0.23
N LEU A 109 -6.50 8.80 1.03
CA LEU A 109 -6.08 9.26 2.35
C LEU A 109 -6.19 8.10 3.33
N VAL A 110 -5.16 7.96 4.18
CA VAL A 110 -5.09 6.90 5.19
C VAL A 110 -4.75 7.51 6.54
N ASP A 111 -5.55 7.23 7.54
CA ASP A 111 -5.24 7.55 8.94
C ASP A 111 -5.08 6.25 9.72
N ARG A 112 -3.86 5.98 10.17
CA ARG A 112 -3.54 4.82 10.99
C ARG A 112 -3.34 5.23 12.44
N LYS A 113 -4.11 4.59 13.32
CA LYS A 113 -3.99 4.71 14.77
C LYS A 113 -3.28 3.49 15.34
N THR A 114 -2.30 3.71 16.20
CA THR A 114 -1.65 2.65 16.99
C THR A 114 -1.67 3.04 18.47
N ARG A 115 -1.21 2.14 19.33
CA ARG A 115 -1.05 2.45 20.77
C ARG A 115 -0.09 3.62 21.02
N LEU A 116 0.94 3.75 20.18
CA LEU A 116 1.98 4.79 20.33
C LEU A 116 1.63 6.09 19.61
N HIS A 117 0.86 6.02 18.54
CA HIS A 117 0.52 7.16 17.70
C HIS A 117 -0.98 7.20 17.48
N PRO A 118 -1.67 8.25 17.98
CA PRO A 118 -3.12 8.36 17.89
C PRO A 118 -3.61 8.64 16.46
N SER A 119 -2.75 9.16 15.59
CA SER A 119 -3.04 9.42 14.18
C SER A 119 -1.73 9.49 13.40
N ARG A 120 -1.63 8.69 12.35
CA ARG A 120 -0.58 8.77 11.34
C ARG A 120 -1.25 8.92 9.99
N LYS A 121 -1.23 10.12 9.47
CA LYS A 121 -1.85 10.49 8.21
C LYS A 121 -0.92 10.23 7.04
N GLY A 122 -1.47 9.79 5.93
CA GLY A 122 -0.73 9.54 4.70
C GLY A 122 -1.61 9.65 3.47
N LEU A 123 -0.98 9.76 2.32
CA LEU A 123 -1.60 9.79 1.00
C LEU A 123 -0.98 8.69 0.15
N ILE A 124 -1.81 7.82 -0.44
CA ILE A 124 -1.37 6.79 -1.37
C ILE A 124 -1.40 7.37 -2.78
N LEU A 125 -0.24 7.39 -3.41
CA LEU A 125 0.03 7.89 -4.76
C LEU A 125 0.85 6.86 -5.52
N ALA A 126 0.99 7.03 -6.82
CA ALA A 126 2.03 6.38 -7.61
C ALA A 126 3.20 7.35 -7.83
N ILE A 127 4.43 6.82 -7.85
CA ILE A 127 5.66 7.58 -8.08
C ILE A 127 6.22 7.17 -9.43
N ASP A 128 6.61 8.14 -10.23
CA ASP A 128 7.38 7.92 -11.45
C ASP A 128 8.81 7.57 -11.08
N LEU A 129 9.20 6.32 -11.33
CA LEU A 129 10.53 5.82 -11.01
C LEU A 129 11.65 6.49 -11.83
N GLU A 130 11.34 7.09 -12.98
CA GLU A 130 12.30 7.88 -13.75
C GLU A 130 12.67 9.20 -13.07
N CYS A 131 11.80 9.67 -12.15
CA CYS A 131 12.04 10.84 -11.31
C CYS A 131 12.73 10.53 -9.99
N TYR A 132 12.96 9.27 -9.68
CA TYR A 132 13.66 8.80 -8.48
C TYR A 132 15.15 8.59 -8.75
N ASP A 133 16.00 8.94 -7.78
CA ASP A 133 17.41 8.64 -7.81
C ASP A 133 17.90 8.20 -6.42
N PHE A 134 18.55 7.04 -6.36
CA PHE A 134 19.08 6.46 -5.12
C PHE A 134 20.57 6.83 -4.87
N ASN A 135 21.23 7.53 -5.80
CA ASN A 135 22.62 7.91 -5.63
C ASN A 135 22.76 9.04 -4.60
N PRO A 136 23.71 8.96 -3.67
CA PRO A 136 23.98 10.02 -2.72
C PRO A 136 24.32 11.34 -3.43
N GLY A 137 23.77 12.44 -2.91
CA GLY A 137 24.06 13.80 -3.41
C GLY A 137 23.30 14.20 -4.68
N ASN A 138 22.37 13.38 -5.15
CA ASN A 138 21.49 13.78 -6.25
C ASN A 138 20.55 14.93 -5.86
N CYS A 139 19.99 15.62 -6.84
CA CYS A 139 19.09 16.75 -6.69
C CYS A 139 17.63 16.40 -7.05
N ARG A 140 17.27 15.12 -7.17
CA ARG A 140 15.89 14.72 -7.47
C ARG A 140 14.97 15.00 -6.29
N LEU A 141 13.69 15.24 -6.57
CA LEU A 141 12.67 15.46 -5.54
C LEU A 141 12.44 14.20 -4.72
N THR A 142 12.38 13.03 -5.38
CA THR A 142 12.26 11.73 -4.70
C THR A 142 13.63 11.09 -4.57
N ARG A 143 14.03 10.81 -3.33
CA ARG A 143 15.36 10.30 -2.98
C ARG A 143 15.29 9.14 -2.01
N ALA A 144 16.32 8.28 -2.03
CA ALA A 144 16.46 7.24 -1.02
C ALA A 144 16.80 7.87 0.34
N THR A 145 16.14 7.41 1.40
CA THR A 145 16.43 7.81 2.78
C THR A 145 17.49 6.90 3.42
N GLU A 146 17.66 5.68 2.89
CA GLU A 146 18.56 4.65 3.41
C GLU A 146 19.04 3.71 2.29
N GLY A 147 20.07 2.92 2.59
CA GLY A 147 20.52 1.85 1.69
C GLY A 147 19.64 0.61 1.79
N THR A 148 19.40 -0.03 0.67
CA THR A 148 18.64 -1.28 0.61
C THR A 148 19.50 -2.47 0.99
N VAL A 149 18.95 -3.43 1.75
CA VAL A 149 19.58 -4.73 2.01
C VAL A 149 19.51 -5.57 0.73
N LEU A 150 20.67 -5.79 0.09
CA LEU A 150 20.75 -6.38 -1.25
C LEU A 150 20.13 -7.79 -1.33
N ASP A 151 20.30 -8.61 -0.30
CA ASP A 151 19.78 -9.99 -0.26
C ASP A 151 18.25 -10.05 -0.24
N ARG A 152 17.57 -8.95 0.08
CA ARG A 152 16.11 -8.85 0.08
C ARG A 152 15.53 -8.43 -1.27
N ILE A 153 16.35 -8.01 -2.22
CA ILE A 153 15.90 -7.56 -3.55
C ILE A 153 15.38 -8.72 -4.42
N PRO A 154 16.12 -9.84 -4.59
CA PRO A 154 15.70 -10.87 -5.54
C PRO A 154 14.32 -11.47 -5.27
N PRO A 155 13.94 -11.86 -4.04
CA PRO A 155 12.59 -12.41 -3.78
C PRO A 155 11.49 -11.37 -4.00
N ARG A 156 11.72 -10.10 -3.66
CA ARG A 156 10.76 -9.00 -3.91
C ARG A 156 10.60 -8.74 -5.41
N GLN A 157 11.69 -8.76 -6.17
CA GLN A 157 11.66 -8.62 -7.62
C GLN A 157 10.94 -9.80 -8.28
N ALA A 158 11.16 -11.02 -7.79
CA ALA A 158 10.50 -12.21 -8.32
C ALA A 158 8.97 -12.15 -8.19
N ILE A 159 8.46 -11.63 -7.05
CA ILE A 159 7.01 -11.43 -6.88
C ILE A 159 6.50 -10.38 -7.89
N ARG A 160 7.16 -9.23 -7.97
CA ARG A 160 6.70 -8.09 -8.77
C ARG A 160 6.78 -8.31 -10.28
N LYS A 161 7.64 -9.20 -10.73
CA LYS A 161 7.83 -9.47 -12.15
C LYS A 161 6.53 -9.82 -12.89
N ASP A 162 5.67 -10.59 -12.24
CA ASP A 162 4.41 -11.07 -12.81
C ASP A 162 3.18 -10.61 -12.01
N ALA A 163 3.37 -9.70 -11.03
CA ALA A 163 2.31 -9.19 -10.18
C ALA A 163 1.35 -8.28 -10.94
N LEU A 164 0.06 -8.51 -10.75
CA LEU A 164 -1.02 -7.67 -11.29
C LEU A 164 -1.34 -6.47 -10.38
N LEU A 165 -0.90 -6.53 -9.12
CA LEU A 165 -1.16 -5.54 -8.08
C LEU A 165 0.13 -5.19 -7.35
N GLU A 166 0.27 -3.93 -6.94
CA GLU A 166 1.40 -3.48 -6.10
C GLU A 166 1.01 -3.58 -4.62
N LEU A 167 1.69 -4.45 -3.89
CA LEU A 167 1.55 -4.70 -2.45
C LEU A 167 2.88 -5.23 -1.89
N PRO A 168 3.25 -4.87 -0.66
CA PRO A 168 2.81 -3.72 0.13
C PRO A 168 3.33 -2.40 -0.45
N HIS A 169 2.69 -1.28 -0.09
CA HIS A 169 3.13 0.05 -0.55
C HIS A 169 4.46 0.45 0.08
N VAL A 170 5.27 1.18 -0.68
CA VAL A 170 6.50 1.81 -0.18
C VAL A 170 6.11 3.05 0.63
N GLN A 171 6.72 3.23 1.81
CA GLN A 171 6.53 4.42 2.61
C GLN A 171 7.53 5.49 2.19
N LEU A 172 7.03 6.68 1.85
CA LEU A 172 7.80 7.89 1.63
C LEU A 172 7.55 8.88 2.75
N LEU A 173 8.53 9.71 3.05
CA LEU A 173 8.41 10.85 3.94
C LEU A 173 8.37 12.11 3.09
N ILE A 174 7.47 13.03 3.45
CA ILE A 174 7.40 14.36 2.84
C ILE A 174 8.10 15.36 3.74
N ASP A 175 8.90 16.25 3.16
CA ASP A 175 9.50 17.39 3.87
C ASP A 175 8.52 18.57 3.79
N ASP A 176 7.59 18.61 4.73
CA ASP A 176 6.53 19.62 4.84
C ASP A 176 6.43 20.14 6.29
N PRO A 177 7.40 20.93 6.75
CA PRO A 177 7.39 21.47 8.12
C PRO A 177 6.24 22.43 8.38
N GLY A 178 5.61 22.96 7.34
CA GLY A 178 4.45 23.84 7.42
C GLY A 178 3.11 23.12 7.52
N HIS A 179 3.09 21.80 7.37
CA HIS A 179 1.85 21.00 7.33
C HIS A 179 0.85 21.50 6.29
N THR A 180 1.35 21.84 5.10
CA THR A 180 0.58 22.49 4.02
C THR A 180 -0.01 21.50 3.01
N VAL A 181 0.42 20.23 3.02
CA VAL A 181 0.01 19.21 2.05
C VAL A 181 -1.00 18.25 2.66
N ILE A 182 -0.60 17.43 3.63
CA ILE A 182 -1.41 16.31 4.14
C ILE A 182 -2.54 16.80 5.04
N GLU A 183 -2.28 17.71 5.96
CA GLU A 183 -3.24 18.19 6.94
C GLU A 183 -4.44 18.92 6.32
N PRO A 184 -4.26 19.87 5.38
CA PRO A 184 -5.40 20.52 4.71
C PRO A 184 -6.24 19.53 3.91
N LEU A 185 -5.59 18.55 3.25
CA LEU A 185 -6.29 17.52 2.50
C LEU A 185 -7.17 16.69 3.44
N PHE A 186 -6.65 16.28 4.59
CA PHE A 186 -7.44 15.58 5.61
C PHE A 186 -8.59 16.42 6.17
N ALA A 187 -8.40 17.71 6.36
CA ALA A 187 -9.44 18.62 6.85
C ALA A 187 -10.67 18.62 5.91
N GLY A 188 -10.46 18.57 4.61
CA GLY A 188 -11.53 18.48 3.61
C GLY A 188 -12.32 17.18 3.64
N PHE A 189 -11.70 16.05 4.02
CA PHE A 189 -12.33 14.72 3.94
C PHE A 189 -12.69 14.11 5.28
N SER A 190 -12.14 14.58 6.40
CA SER A 190 -12.32 13.97 7.74
C SER A 190 -13.76 13.91 8.22
N GLN A 191 -14.64 14.76 7.69
CA GLN A 191 -16.07 14.80 8.01
C GLN A 191 -16.91 13.90 7.10
N SER A 192 -16.34 13.38 6.02
CA SER A 192 -17.01 12.43 5.12
C SER A 192 -16.90 11.00 5.67
N GLN A 193 -17.80 10.13 5.19
CA GLN A 193 -17.72 8.73 5.56
C GLN A 193 -16.48 8.08 4.90
N PRO A 194 -15.62 7.39 5.66
CA PRO A 194 -14.50 6.65 5.10
C PRO A 194 -15.00 5.48 4.23
N VAL A 195 -14.25 5.15 3.21
CA VAL A 195 -14.53 3.98 2.35
C VAL A 195 -14.17 2.67 3.06
N TYR A 196 -13.30 2.74 4.05
CA TYR A 196 -13.07 1.66 5.02
C TYR A 196 -12.71 2.23 6.40
N ASP A 197 -13.15 1.52 7.44
CA ASP A 197 -12.83 1.78 8.84
C ASP A 197 -12.76 0.43 9.55
N THR A 198 -11.59 0.04 10.05
CA THR A 198 -11.38 -1.28 10.62
C THR A 198 -10.31 -1.29 11.69
N VAL A 199 -10.42 -2.25 12.59
CA VAL A 199 -9.37 -2.59 13.55
C VAL A 199 -8.46 -3.64 12.92
N LEU A 200 -7.16 -3.43 13.06
CA LEU A 200 -6.16 -4.35 12.54
C LEU A 200 -5.94 -5.50 13.54
N MET A 201 -5.69 -6.70 12.99
CA MET A 201 -5.42 -7.89 13.77
C MET A 201 -4.19 -7.76 14.65
N GLN A 202 -4.10 -8.59 15.69
CA GLN A 202 -2.93 -8.70 16.58
C GLN A 202 -2.48 -7.36 17.17
N ASP A 203 -3.41 -6.57 17.66
CA ASP A 203 -3.17 -5.24 18.25
C ASP A 203 -2.47 -4.24 17.30
N GLY A 204 -2.58 -4.47 15.99
CA GLY A 204 -2.02 -3.60 14.95
C GLY A 204 -2.61 -2.18 14.92
N GLY A 205 -3.63 -1.92 15.76
CA GLY A 205 -4.32 -0.64 15.85
C GLY A 205 -5.55 -0.58 14.96
N ALA A 206 -5.86 0.62 14.45
CA ALA A 206 -6.99 0.82 13.54
C ALA A 206 -6.55 1.61 12.30
N VAL A 207 -7.27 1.44 11.20
CA VAL A 207 -7.02 2.16 9.97
C VAL A 207 -8.33 2.64 9.36
N ARG A 208 -8.33 3.89 8.91
CA ARG A 208 -9.42 4.49 8.13
C ARG A 208 -8.89 5.01 6.80
N GLY A 209 -9.70 4.96 5.77
CA GLY A 209 -9.32 5.46 4.46
C GLY A 209 -10.46 6.19 3.76
N TRP A 210 -10.09 7.23 3.02
CA TRP A 210 -10.99 8.05 2.20
C TRP A 210 -10.48 8.09 0.78
N ALA A 211 -11.37 7.85 -0.18
CA ALA A 211 -11.06 8.04 -1.59
C ALA A 211 -11.12 9.53 -1.94
N VAL A 212 -10.09 10.01 -2.60
CA VAL A 212 -9.98 11.38 -3.12
C VAL A 212 -10.00 11.33 -4.63
N SER A 213 -11.03 11.91 -5.25
CA SER A 213 -11.13 11.95 -6.71
C SER A 213 -9.94 12.69 -7.33
N ALA A 214 -9.44 12.18 -8.46
CA ALA A 214 -8.39 12.83 -9.23
C ALA A 214 -8.72 14.28 -9.61
N GLY A 215 -10.00 14.59 -9.79
CA GLY A 215 -10.48 15.95 -10.13
C GLY A 215 -10.86 16.81 -8.93
N SER A 216 -10.56 16.40 -7.69
CA SER A 216 -10.96 17.19 -6.51
C SER A 216 -10.12 18.48 -6.38
N PRO A 217 -10.76 19.62 -6.01
CA PRO A 217 -10.03 20.86 -5.75
C PRO A 217 -9.01 20.73 -4.60
N GLU A 218 -9.33 19.92 -3.60
CA GLU A 218 -8.46 19.67 -2.44
C GLU A 218 -7.16 18.98 -2.85
N LEU A 219 -7.24 17.99 -3.75
CA LEU A 219 -6.06 17.34 -4.30
C LEU A 219 -5.23 18.31 -5.13
N ALA A 220 -5.88 19.11 -5.97
CA ALA A 220 -5.19 20.15 -6.76
C ALA A 220 -4.46 21.14 -5.87
N GLN A 221 -5.07 21.58 -4.78
CA GLN A 221 -4.43 22.46 -3.81
C GLN A 221 -3.23 21.80 -3.12
N ALA A 222 -3.35 20.53 -2.72
CA ALA A 222 -2.26 19.78 -2.09
C ALA A 222 -1.07 19.57 -3.03
N LEU A 223 -1.31 19.42 -4.34
CA LEU A 223 -0.24 19.28 -5.35
C LEU A 223 0.44 20.62 -5.70
N GLN A 224 -0.14 21.76 -5.32
CA GLN A 224 0.42 23.09 -5.53
C GLN A 224 1.23 23.59 -4.32
N ALA A 225 1.03 23.00 -3.15
CA ALA A 225 1.69 23.39 -1.90
C ALA A 225 3.13 22.90 -1.84
#